data_e1802bf6cfc757e691ba21788cdd3bfb
#
_entry.id   e1802bf6cfc757e691ba21788cdd3bfb
#
_cell.length_a   1.000
_cell.length_b   1.000
_cell.length_c   1.000
_cell.angle_alpha   90.00
_cell.angle_beta   90.00
_cell.angle_gamma   90.00
#
_symmetry.space_group_name_H-M   'P 1'
#
loop_
_entity.id
_entity.type
_entity.pdbx_description
1 polymer ?
#
loop_
_entity_poly.entity_id
_entity_poly.type
_entity_poly.pdbx_seq_one_letter_code
_entity_poly.pdbx_strand_id
1 'polypeptide(L)'
;LDLIPESKINEYKNSIGYYDLVSGHKVLYGDNPFDFNNLHVKSESIPLFEGSWLLRNRGIGLILAGLYFLGKNDNNSINKENLWIEINKAKIAVGDSFLISNKKYHWSCIERLKRINNSSNIHYYKEALSSKLEHKGHPYNVSEKSLIEEWFNIKDYFLSYFLKYEN
;
A
#
# COMPACT_ATOMS: atom_id res chain seq x y z
N LEU A 1 -6.77 -14.77 -1.22
CA LEU A 1 -6.41 -15.07 -2.62
C LEU A 1 -7.62 -14.71 -3.47
N ASP A 2 -7.53 -13.63 -4.25
CA ASP A 2 -8.61 -13.23 -5.12
C ASP A 2 -8.48 -13.99 -6.45
N LEU A 3 -9.50 -14.77 -6.79
CA LEU A 3 -9.59 -15.45 -8.07
C LEU A 3 -10.20 -14.49 -9.08
N ILE A 4 -9.42 -14.04 -10.05
CA ILE A 4 -9.88 -13.16 -11.12
C ILE A 4 -10.13 -14.04 -12.35
N PRO A 5 -11.37 -14.15 -12.86
CA PRO A 5 -11.64 -14.83 -14.11
C PRO A 5 -10.91 -14.15 -15.27
N GLU A 6 -10.35 -14.94 -16.18
CA GLU A 6 -9.61 -14.43 -17.35
C GLU A 6 -10.41 -13.41 -18.16
N SER A 7 -11.72 -13.63 -18.32
CA SER A 7 -12.64 -12.71 -19.00
C SER A 7 -12.72 -11.31 -18.37
N LYS A 8 -12.38 -11.17 -17.08
CA LYS A 8 -12.44 -9.91 -16.34
C LYS A 8 -11.09 -9.19 -16.25
N ILE A 9 -9.99 -9.83 -16.62
CA ILE A 9 -8.65 -9.25 -16.53
C ILE A 9 -8.58 -7.90 -17.27
N ASN A 10 -9.24 -7.78 -18.40
CA ASN A 10 -9.23 -6.57 -19.22
C ASN A 10 -10.03 -5.39 -18.64
N GLU A 11 -10.95 -5.64 -17.69
CA GLU A 11 -11.74 -4.58 -17.04
C GLU A 11 -10.88 -3.72 -16.09
N TYR A 12 -9.77 -4.27 -15.62
CA TYR A 12 -8.86 -3.61 -14.66
C TYR A 12 -7.67 -2.92 -15.31
N LYS A 13 -7.65 -2.82 -16.65
CA LYS A 13 -6.59 -2.10 -17.37
C LYS A 13 -6.45 -0.69 -16.80
N ASN A 14 -5.21 -0.30 -16.50
CA ASN A 14 -4.83 0.98 -15.88
C ASN A 14 -4.93 1.05 -14.35
N SER A 15 -5.33 -0.01 -13.64
CA SER A 15 -5.23 -0.04 -12.18
C SER A 15 -3.83 -0.43 -11.71
N ILE A 16 -3.48 -0.04 -10.46
CA ILE A 16 -2.26 -0.51 -9.79
C ILE A 16 -2.25 -2.04 -9.73
N GLY A 17 -3.37 -2.64 -9.35
CA GLY A 17 -3.50 -4.09 -9.21
C GLY A 17 -3.25 -4.83 -10.53
N TYR A 18 -3.75 -4.29 -11.64
CA TYR A 18 -3.49 -4.84 -12.97
C TYR A 18 -2.03 -4.70 -13.37
N TYR A 19 -1.44 -3.53 -13.15
CA TYR A 19 -0.02 -3.31 -13.40
C TYR A 19 0.87 -4.28 -12.60
N ASP A 20 0.61 -4.43 -11.30
CA ASP A 20 1.36 -5.33 -10.43
C ASP A 20 1.20 -6.79 -10.88
N LEU A 21 -0.02 -7.19 -11.27
CA LEU A 21 -0.30 -8.54 -11.75
C LEU A 21 0.45 -8.81 -13.06
N VAL A 22 0.32 -7.96 -14.06
CA VAL A 22 0.96 -8.17 -15.37
C VAL A 22 2.48 -8.11 -15.28
N SER A 23 3.03 -7.19 -14.49
CA SER A 23 4.48 -6.98 -14.41
C SER A 23 5.19 -7.92 -13.45
N GLY A 24 4.50 -8.44 -12.44
CA GLY A 24 5.08 -9.23 -11.34
C GLY A 24 4.64 -10.69 -11.27
N HIS A 25 3.74 -11.16 -12.16
CA HIS A 25 3.24 -12.53 -12.11
C HIS A 25 4.31 -13.57 -12.49
N LYS A 26 4.05 -14.79 -12.05
CA LYS A 26 4.80 -15.99 -12.46
C LYS A 26 3.79 -17.07 -12.83
N VAL A 27 3.89 -17.58 -14.04
CA VAL A 27 3.07 -18.73 -14.48
C VAL A 27 3.59 -19.98 -13.78
N LEU A 28 2.74 -20.63 -13.02
CA LEU A 28 3.07 -21.89 -12.34
C LEU A 28 2.60 -23.10 -13.14
N TYR A 29 1.51 -22.95 -13.92
CA TYR A 29 0.92 -24.01 -14.73
C TYR A 29 0.05 -23.41 -15.84
N GLY A 30 -0.01 -24.06 -17.01
CA GLY A 30 -0.80 -23.62 -18.16
C GLY A 30 -0.13 -22.52 -18.98
N ASP A 31 -0.89 -21.97 -19.93
CA ASP A 31 -0.42 -20.90 -20.80
C ASP A 31 -0.40 -19.56 -20.07
N ASN A 32 0.45 -18.63 -20.51
CA ASN A 32 0.48 -17.29 -19.97
C ASN A 32 -0.77 -16.50 -20.43
N PRO A 33 -1.65 -16.07 -19.53
CA PRO A 33 -2.86 -15.32 -19.88
C PRO A 33 -2.55 -13.91 -20.38
N PHE A 34 -1.31 -13.43 -20.24
CA PHE A 34 -0.87 -12.12 -20.66
C PHE A 34 -0.04 -12.20 -21.94
N ASP A 35 -0.58 -11.68 -23.04
CA ASP A 35 0.19 -11.54 -24.28
C ASP A 35 1.13 -10.32 -24.16
N PHE A 36 2.39 -10.60 -23.83
CA PHE A 36 3.43 -9.58 -23.65
C PHE A 36 3.69 -8.73 -24.89
N ASN A 37 3.36 -9.21 -26.08
CA ASN A 37 3.56 -8.46 -27.31
C ASN A 37 2.59 -7.28 -27.46
N ASN A 38 1.44 -7.36 -26.78
CA ASN A 38 0.36 -6.37 -26.85
C ASN A 38 0.11 -5.60 -25.55
N LEU A 39 0.70 -6.02 -24.42
CA LEU A 39 0.42 -5.46 -23.10
C LEU A 39 1.64 -4.72 -22.53
N HIS A 40 2.04 -3.64 -23.19
CA HIS A 40 3.00 -2.69 -22.58
C HIS A 40 2.29 -1.85 -21.50
N VAL A 41 2.01 -2.48 -20.36
CA VAL A 41 1.53 -1.72 -19.19
C VAL A 41 2.71 -0.98 -18.59
N LYS A 42 2.73 0.33 -18.76
CA LYS A 42 3.77 1.19 -18.19
C LYS A 42 3.28 1.78 -16.86
N SER A 43 4.16 1.89 -15.89
CA SER A 43 3.83 2.55 -14.62
C SER A 43 3.35 3.99 -14.79
N GLU A 44 3.83 4.66 -15.85
CA GLU A 44 3.44 6.03 -16.21
C GLU A 44 1.98 6.16 -16.65
N SER A 45 1.35 5.05 -17.07
CA SER A 45 -0.06 5.01 -17.45
C SER A 45 -1.01 4.82 -16.27
N ILE A 46 -0.49 4.55 -15.06
CA ILE A 46 -1.34 4.46 -13.86
C ILE A 46 -1.93 5.84 -13.57
N PRO A 47 -3.28 5.96 -13.56
CA PRO A 47 -3.93 7.25 -13.33
C PRO A 47 -3.70 7.76 -11.90
N LEU A 48 -3.68 9.08 -11.73
CA LEU A 48 -3.50 9.70 -10.40
C LEU A 48 -4.60 9.29 -9.41
N PHE A 49 -5.82 9.06 -9.88
CA PHE A 49 -6.92 8.65 -9.00
C PHE A 49 -6.65 7.30 -8.29
N GLU A 50 -5.81 6.44 -8.84
CA GLU A 50 -5.40 5.19 -8.17
C GLU A 50 -4.65 5.48 -6.87
N GLY A 51 -3.82 6.53 -6.85
CA GLY A 51 -3.17 7.00 -5.63
C GLY A 51 -4.17 7.56 -4.62
N SER A 52 -5.16 8.35 -5.06
CA SER A 52 -6.27 8.81 -4.21
C SER A 52 -7.06 7.64 -3.62
N TRP A 53 -7.41 6.67 -4.46
CA TRP A 53 -8.13 5.47 -4.04
C TRP A 53 -7.35 4.67 -3.01
N LEU A 54 -6.04 4.49 -3.24
CA LEU A 54 -5.15 3.81 -2.31
C LEU A 54 -5.10 4.52 -0.96
N LEU A 55 -4.95 5.85 -0.96
CA LEU A 55 -4.94 6.65 0.27
C LEU A 55 -6.27 6.56 1.01
N ARG A 56 -7.40 6.72 0.33
CA ARG A 56 -8.74 6.63 0.95
C ARG A 56 -8.95 5.26 1.61
N ASN A 57 -8.63 4.19 0.90
CA ASN A 57 -8.76 2.83 1.43
C ASN A 57 -7.90 2.61 2.69
N ARG A 58 -6.65 3.11 2.70
CA ARG A 58 -5.76 2.97 3.86
C ARG A 58 -6.07 3.95 4.99
N GLY A 59 -6.66 5.10 4.67
CA GLY A 59 -7.21 6.03 5.66
C GLY A 59 -8.32 5.42 6.51
N ILE A 60 -9.17 4.57 5.92
CA ILE A 60 -10.18 3.81 6.66
C ILE A 60 -9.51 2.92 7.71
N GLY A 61 -8.43 2.22 7.37
CA GLY A 61 -7.68 1.39 8.33
C GLY A 61 -7.14 2.19 9.52
N LEU A 62 -6.63 3.42 9.27
CA LEU A 62 -6.19 4.32 10.33
C LEU A 62 -7.34 4.79 11.24
N ILE A 63 -8.51 5.06 10.68
CA ILE A 63 -9.71 5.42 11.46
C ILE A 63 -10.13 4.25 12.34
N LEU A 64 -10.17 3.03 11.81
CA LEU A 64 -10.52 1.83 12.57
C LEU A 64 -9.53 1.58 13.72
N ALA A 65 -8.24 1.78 13.47
CA ALA A 65 -7.22 1.72 14.53
C ALA A 65 -7.45 2.78 15.62
N GLY A 66 -7.82 4.01 15.24
CA GLY A 66 -8.17 5.06 16.19
C GLY A 66 -9.38 4.73 17.05
N LEU A 67 -10.43 4.14 16.46
CA LEU A 67 -11.63 3.70 17.19
C LEU A 67 -11.30 2.59 18.20
N TYR A 68 -10.39 1.70 17.86
CA TYR A 68 -9.90 0.68 18.79
C TYR A 68 -9.24 1.33 20.01
N PHE A 69 -8.30 2.28 19.81
CA PHE A 69 -7.60 2.97 20.90
C PHE A 69 -8.53 3.81 21.79
N LEU A 70 -9.68 4.24 21.26
CA LEU A 70 -10.70 4.96 22.01
C LEU A 70 -11.68 4.01 22.76
N GLY A 71 -11.48 2.70 22.69
CA GLY A 71 -12.38 1.73 23.28
C GLY A 71 -13.78 1.70 22.64
N LYS A 72 -13.92 2.24 21.42
CA LYS A 72 -15.20 2.32 20.69
C LYS A 72 -15.39 1.21 19.65
N ASN A 73 -14.56 0.20 19.72
CA ASN A 73 -14.65 -0.93 18.80
C ASN A 73 -15.37 -2.09 19.49
N ASP A 74 -16.65 -2.26 19.20
CA ASP A 74 -17.48 -3.32 19.74
C ASP A 74 -17.15 -4.71 19.15
N ASN A 75 -16.31 -4.78 18.15
CA ASN A 75 -15.88 -6.01 17.51
C ASN A 75 -14.52 -6.45 18.03
N ASN A 76 -14.47 -7.58 18.75
CA ASN A 76 -13.23 -8.29 19.15
C ASN A 76 -12.34 -8.75 17.97
N SER A 77 -12.60 -8.26 16.75
CA SER A 77 -11.92 -8.67 15.53
C SER A 77 -10.59 -7.96 15.27
N ILE A 78 -10.32 -6.85 15.95
CA ILE A 78 -9.09 -6.11 15.80
C ILE A 78 -8.17 -6.42 16.98
N ASN A 79 -7.04 -7.06 16.70
CA ASN A 79 -5.97 -7.31 17.65
C ASN A 79 -4.78 -6.37 17.39
N LYS A 80 -3.78 -6.38 18.29
CA LYS A 80 -2.58 -5.54 18.16
C LYS A 80 -1.82 -5.74 16.84
N GLU A 81 -1.82 -6.95 16.33
CA GLU A 81 -1.19 -7.29 15.06
C GLU A 81 -1.87 -6.60 13.89
N ASN A 82 -3.21 -6.63 13.86
CA ASN A 82 -3.99 -5.94 12.85
C ASN A 82 -3.77 -4.42 12.89
N LEU A 83 -3.68 -3.82 14.08
CA LEU A 83 -3.39 -2.40 14.23
C LEU A 83 -2.03 -2.02 13.63
N TRP A 84 -0.99 -2.78 13.95
CA TRP A 84 0.34 -2.58 13.38
C TRP A 84 0.33 -2.70 11.85
N ILE A 85 -0.39 -3.70 11.33
CA ILE A 85 -0.54 -3.91 9.90
C ILE A 85 -1.22 -2.70 9.24
N GLU A 86 -2.30 -2.18 9.81
CA GLU A 86 -3.02 -1.03 9.23
C GLU A 86 -2.17 0.25 9.26
N ILE A 87 -1.42 0.50 10.34
CA ILE A 87 -0.47 1.61 10.41
C ILE A 87 0.59 1.50 9.30
N ASN A 88 1.19 0.32 9.12
CA ASN A 88 2.21 0.12 8.09
C ASN A 88 1.64 0.19 6.66
N LYS A 89 0.43 -0.31 6.44
CA LYS A 89 -0.27 -0.13 5.15
C LYS A 89 -0.48 1.35 4.82
N ALA A 90 -0.82 2.17 5.81
CA ALA A 90 -0.97 3.61 5.60
C ALA A 90 0.36 4.29 5.26
N LYS A 91 1.46 3.94 5.94
CA LYS A 91 2.81 4.40 5.60
C LYS A 91 3.16 4.05 4.13
N ILE A 92 2.89 2.81 3.73
CA ILE A 92 3.16 2.34 2.37
C ILE A 92 2.29 3.09 1.34
N ALA A 93 1.03 3.35 1.66
CA ALA A 93 0.14 4.06 0.73
C ALA A 93 0.62 5.48 0.42
N VAL A 94 1.17 6.19 1.39
CA VAL A 94 1.74 7.53 1.16
C VAL A 94 2.91 7.45 0.18
N GLY A 95 3.82 6.51 0.34
CA GLY A 95 4.95 6.38 -0.56
C GLY A 95 4.56 5.88 -1.94
N ASP A 96 3.62 4.93 -2.03
CA ASP A 96 3.14 4.41 -3.30
C ASP A 96 2.39 5.50 -4.09
N SER A 97 1.51 6.29 -3.45
CA SER A 97 0.83 7.41 -4.11
C SER A 97 1.80 8.51 -4.54
N PHE A 98 2.86 8.77 -3.77
CA PHE A 98 3.95 9.65 -4.21
C PHE A 98 4.66 9.12 -5.47
N LEU A 99 4.95 7.84 -5.52
CA LEU A 99 5.57 7.24 -6.71
C LEU A 99 4.64 7.30 -7.93
N ILE A 100 3.33 7.14 -7.73
CA ILE A 100 2.32 7.27 -8.80
C ILE A 100 2.28 8.70 -9.32
N SER A 101 2.19 9.70 -8.43
CA SER A 101 2.14 11.11 -8.83
C SER A 101 3.39 11.57 -9.59
N ASN A 102 4.52 10.95 -9.32
CA ASN A 102 5.79 11.19 -10.02
C ASN A 102 6.04 10.25 -11.20
N LYS A 103 5.07 9.38 -11.56
CA LYS A 103 5.21 8.38 -12.64
C LYS A 103 6.40 7.45 -12.45
N LYS A 104 6.71 7.13 -11.19
CA LYS A 104 7.85 6.30 -10.76
C LYS A 104 7.43 5.03 -10.01
N TYR A 105 6.14 4.71 -9.99
CA TYR A 105 5.66 3.48 -9.36
C TYR A 105 6.32 2.25 -10.01
N HIS A 106 6.48 1.18 -9.24
CA HIS A 106 7.00 -0.09 -9.73
C HIS A 106 6.39 -1.26 -8.95
N TRP A 107 6.09 -2.35 -9.61
CA TRP A 107 5.51 -3.55 -8.98
C TRP A 107 6.44 -4.15 -7.92
N SER A 108 7.75 -4.13 -8.13
CA SER A 108 8.74 -4.63 -7.18
C SER A 108 8.96 -3.65 -6.03
N CYS A 109 8.77 -4.13 -4.80
CA CYS A 109 9.06 -3.36 -3.58
C CYS A 109 10.51 -2.88 -3.51
N ILE A 110 11.47 -3.70 -3.97
CA ILE A 110 12.89 -3.36 -3.99
C ILE A 110 13.14 -2.16 -4.90
N GLU A 111 12.54 -2.15 -6.08
CA GLU A 111 12.66 -1.03 -7.02
C GLU A 111 11.97 0.23 -6.50
N ARG A 112 10.83 0.11 -5.83
CA ARG A 112 10.16 1.25 -5.16
C ARG A 112 11.07 1.89 -4.12
N LEU A 113 11.76 1.09 -3.28
CA LEU A 113 12.74 1.60 -2.31
C LEU A 113 13.87 2.38 -2.97
N LYS A 114 14.43 1.88 -4.08
CA LYS A 114 15.49 2.57 -4.82
C LYS A 114 15.00 3.91 -5.40
N ARG A 115 13.80 3.93 -5.98
CA ARG A 115 13.23 5.12 -6.63
C ARG A 115 12.87 6.24 -5.66
N ILE A 116 12.64 5.90 -4.41
CA ILE A 116 12.25 6.86 -3.36
C ILE A 116 13.44 7.44 -2.59
N ASN A 117 14.65 6.92 -2.80
CA ASN A 117 15.83 7.21 -1.97
C ASN A 117 16.21 8.70 -1.85
N ASN A 118 15.75 9.56 -2.73
CA ASN A 118 16.12 10.99 -2.78
C ASN A 118 15.05 11.92 -2.15
N SER A 119 14.01 11.39 -1.55
CA SER A 119 12.94 12.19 -0.94
C SER A 119 13.03 12.18 0.58
N SER A 120 13.32 13.32 1.18
CA SER A 120 13.46 13.49 2.64
C SER A 120 12.18 13.22 3.44
N ASN A 121 11.02 13.33 2.81
CA ASN A 121 9.72 13.28 3.48
C ASN A 121 9.08 11.89 3.57
N ILE A 122 9.81 10.80 3.25
CA ILE A 122 9.22 9.46 3.11
C ILE A 122 9.98 8.41 3.95
N HIS A 123 10.51 8.82 5.10
CA HIS A 123 11.22 7.89 5.99
C HIS A 123 10.31 6.75 6.50
N TYR A 124 9.05 7.05 6.84
CA TYR A 124 8.05 6.04 7.26
C TYR A 124 7.78 4.97 6.19
N TYR A 125 7.80 5.36 4.92
CA TYR A 125 7.63 4.42 3.83
C TYR A 125 8.77 3.41 3.75
N LYS A 126 10.02 3.89 3.86
CA LYS A 126 11.19 3.03 3.80
C LYS A 126 11.16 1.99 4.93
N GLU A 127 10.87 2.44 6.14
CA GLU A 127 10.75 1.58 7.31
C GLU A 127 9.68 0.50 7.09
N ALA A 128 8.46 0.91 6.73
CA ALA A 128 7.35 -0.02 6.53
C ALA A 128 7.59 -1.00 5.39
N LEU A 129 8.18 -0.55 4.28
CA LEU A 129 8.44 -1.40 3.13
C LEU A 129 9.62 -2.37 3.39
N SER A 130 10.67 -1.93 4.09
CA SER A 130 11.77 -2.79 4.52
C SER A 130 11.29 -3.86 5.47
N SER A 131 10.45 -3.50 6.45
CA SER A 131 9.83 -4.45 7.38
C SER A 131 8.99 -5.51 6.65
N LYS A 132 8.25 -5.11 5.62
CA LYS A 132 7.49 -6.03 4.76
C LYS A 132 8.42 -6.99 3.99
N LEU A 133 9.53 -6.51 3.45
CA LEU A 133 10.48 -7.31 2.66
C LEU A 133 11.27 -8.31 3.52
N GLU A 134 11.63 -7.90 4.71
CA GLU A 134 12.41 -8.75 5.62
C GLU A 134 11.57 -9.84 6.29
N HIS A 135 10.28 -9.95 5.94
CA HIS A 135 9.33 -10.86 6.58
C HIS A 135 9.39 -10.78 8.12
N LYS A 136 9.85 -9.64 8.62
CA LYS A 136 9.74 -9.32 10.04
C LYS A 136 8.25 -9.13 10.29
N GLY A 137 7.59 -10.25 10.56
CA GLY A 137 6.24 -10.27 11.05
C GLY A 137 6.09 -9.25 12.18
N HIS A 138 4.88 -9.03 12.61
CA HIS A 138 4.58 -8.20 13.77
C HIS A 138 5.63 -8.44 14.85
N PRO A 139 6.36 -7.42 15.32
CA PRO A 139 7.20 -7.57 16.48
C PRO A 139 6.30 -7.94 17.66
N TYR A 140 6.31 -9.20 18.04
CA TYR A 140 5.47 -9.77 19.11
C TYR A 140 5.52 -8.98 20.44
N ASN A 141 6.49 -8.06 20.56
CA ASN A 141 6.79 -7.30 21.77
C ASN A 141 6.43 -5.80 21.67
N VAL A 142 5.69 -5.34 20.66
CA VAL A 142 5.27 -3.93 20.63
C VAL A 142 4.23 -3.67 21.69
N SER A 143 4.51 -2.73 22.58
CA SER A 143 3.56 -2.32 23.60
C SER A 143 2.39 -1.55 22.95
N GLU A 144 1.21 -1.64 23.57
CA GLU A 144 0.06 -0.87 23.10
C GLU A 144 0.34 0.66 23.13
N LYS A 145 1.07 1.12 24.16
CA LYS A 145 1.51 2.51 24.26
C LYS A 145 2.33 2.94 23.04
N SER A 146 3.28 2.10 22.59
CA SER A 146 4.09 2.39 21.41
C SER A 146 3.25 2.42 20.13
N LEU A 147 2.26 1.54 20.01
CA LEU A 147 1.33 1.57 18.86
C LEU A 147 0.46 2.83 18.83
N ILE A 148 0.01 3.30 19.99
CA ILE A 148 -0.75 4.53 20.11
C ILE A 148 0.10 5.73 19.68
N GLU A 149 1.33 5.84 20.19
CA GLU A 149 2.27 6.91 19.82
C GLU A 149 2.55 6.91 18.32
N GLU A 150 2.81 5.73 17.76
CA GLU A 150 3.04 5.56 16.33
C GLU A 150 1.82 5.94 15.50
N TRP A 151 0.62 5.52 15.91
CA TRP A 151 -0.62 5.88 15.25
C TRP A 151 -0.83 7.41 15.22
N PHE A 152 -0.59 8.11 16.32
CA PHE A 152 -0.72 9.59 16.36
C PHE A 152 0.23 10.23 15.35
N ASN A 153 1.49 9.82 15.31
CA ASN A 153 2.48 10.36 14.38
C ASN A 153 2.09 10.10 12.91
N ILE A 154 1.64 8.88 12.62
CA ILE A 154 1.27 8.50 11.25
C ILE A 154 -0.05 9.13 10.82
N LYS A 155 -1.03 9.26 11.69
CA LYS A 155 -2.31 9.92 11.41
C LYS A 155 -2.10 11.34 10.91
N ASP A 156 -1.30 12.15 11.60
CA ASP A 156 -1.06 13.54 11.23
C ASP A 156 -0.25 13.65 9.92
N TYR A 157 0.77 12.81 9.78
CA TYR A 157 1.55 12.71 8.56
C TYR A 157 0.68 12.30 7.37
N PHE A 158 -0.13 11.25 7.52
CA PHE A 158 -1.01 10.73 6.49
C PHE A 158 -2.05 11.77 6.06
N LEU A 159 -2.72 12.41 7.02
CA LEU A 159 -3.74 13.42 6.75
C LEU A 159 -3.16 14.61 5.99
N SER A 160 -2.01 15.11 6.43
CA SER A 160 -1.30 16.21 5.77
C SER A 160 -0.95 15.88 4.32
N TYR A 161 -0.47 14.65 4.08
CA TYR A 161 -0.14 14.19 2.75
C TYR A 161 -1.40 13.99 1.88
N PHE A 162 -2.44 13.36 2.43
CA PHE A 162 -3.70 13.13 1.73
C PHE A 162 -4.33 14.42 1.24
N LEU A 163 -4.44 15.43 2.10
CA LEU A 163 -4.99 16.73 1.72
C LEU A 163 -4.17 17.41 0.61
N LYS A 164 -2.85 17.27 0.64
CA LYS A 164 -1.97 17.78 -0.42
C LYS A 164 -2.09 17.01 -1.74
N TYR A 165 -2.40 15.73 -1.68
CA TYR A 165 -2.54 14.89 -2.86
C TYR A 165 -3.85 15.14 -3.60
N GLU A 166 -4.94 15.46 -2.87
CA GLU A 166 -6.28 15.70 -3.42
C GLU A 166 -6.45 17.13 -3.97
N ASN A 167 -5.58 18.09 -3.61
CA ASN A 167 -5.58 19.46 -4.12
C ASN A 167 -4.67 19.62 -5.34
#